data_4651bef142303bf468a4c21a048db04b
#
_entry.id   4651bef142303bf468a4c21a048db04b
#
_cell.length_a   1.000
_cell.length_b   1.000
_cell.length_c   1.000
_cell.angle_alpha   90.00
_cell.angle_beta   90.00
_cell.angle_gamma   90.00
#
_symmetry.space_group_name_H-M   'P 1'
#
loop_
_entity.id
_entity.type
_entity.pdbx_description
1 polymer ?
#
loop_
_entity_poly.entity_id
_entity_poly.type
_entity_poly.pdbx_seq_one_letter_code
_entity_poly.pdbx_strand_id
1 'polypeptide(L)'
;MNNDAVFLSIKKICADYTVRLEKISPANFQLIPPIGGWSYSEVYQHIFDASILSLIPMEECIHGNAVKKHTVFAVKLILFFGMFPPAKRFKVPARLALRVKKIDHEEARMWISKFRLQLDADYPLISSADPHLRTLHPRLGYLNASEWLRVIEIHLKHHLKQLKRIEKSF
;
A
#
# COMPACT_ATOMS: atom_id res chain seq x y z
N MET A 1 -14.31 -10.82 6.11
CA MET A 1 -13.85 -9.50 5.60
C MET A 1 -14.61 -9.23 4.32
N ASN A 2 -15.17 -8.04 4.11
CA ASN A 2 -15.89 -7.70 2.88
C ASN A 2 -14.87 -7.13 1.86
N ASN A 3 -14.51 -7.93 0.84
CA ASN A 3 -13.53 -7.54 -0.17
C ASN A 3 -14.01 -6.36 -1.03
N ASP A 4 -15.33 -6.27 -1.33
CA ASP A 4 -15.88 -5.16 -2.12
C ASP A 4 -15.70 -3.82 -1.40
N ALA A 5 -15.99 -3.79 -0.10
CA ALA A 5 -15.79 -2.59 0.72
C ALA A 5 -14.31 -2.18 0.78
N VAL A 6 -13.39 -3.15 0.86
CA VAL A 6 -11.94 -2.89 0.85
C VAL A 6 -11.50 -2.35 -0.51
N PHE A 7 -11.92 -2.98 -1.60
CA PHE A 7 -11.61 -2.56 -2.96
C PHE A 7 -12.11 -1.14 -3.26
N LEU A 8 -13.37 -0.85 -2.96
CA LEU A 8 -13.94 0.49 -3.12
C LEU A 8 -13.20 1.54 -2.26
N SER A 9 -12.79 1.15 -1.05
CA SER A 9 -11.97 2.00 -0.18
C SER A 9 -10.62 2.32 -0.83
N ILE A 10 -9.94 1.33 -1.42
CA ILE A 10 -8.66 1.53 -2.13
C ILE A 10 -8.86 2.47 -3.32
N LYS A 11 -9.90 2.29 -4.13
CA LYS A 11 -10.20 3.19 -5.26
C LYS A 11 -10.40 4.63 -4.82
N LYS A 12 -11.15 4.84 -3.73
CA LYS A 12 -11.36 6.17 -3.15
C LYS A 12 -10.04 6.78 -2.63
N ILE A 13 -9.19 5.99 -2.00
CA ILE A 13 -7.89 6.44 -1.52
C ILE A 13 -6.98 6.82 -2.69
N CYS A 14 -6.93 6.03 -3.75
CA CYS A 14 -6.16 6.35 -4.96
C CYS A 14 -6.64 7.66 -5.61
N ALA A 15 -7.95 7.90 -5.64
CA ALA A 15 -8.50 9.17 -6.11
C ALA A 15 -8.04 10.35 -5.22
N ASP A 16 -8.02 10.19 -3.89
CA ASP A 16 -7.49 11.21 -2.97
C ASP A 16 -5.99 11.47 -3.21
N TYR A 17 -5.18 10.43 -3.46
CA TYR A 17 -3.78 10.61 -3.87
C TYR A 17 -3.65 11.42 -5.16
N THR A 18 -4.45 11.11 -6.20
CA THR A 18 -4.44 11.85 -7.46
C THR A 18 -4.79 13.32 -7.25
N VAL A 19 -5.89 13.61 -6.54
CA VAL A 19 -6.32 15.00 -6.26
C VAL A 19 -5.26 15.78 -5.48
N ARG A 20 -4.56 15.13 -4.53
CA ARG A 20 -3.48 15.77 -3.77
C ARG A 20 -2.26 16.04 -4.64
N LEU A 21 -1.88 15.08 -5.49
CA LEU A 21 -0.75 15.25 -6.41
C LEU A 21 -0.91 16.51 -7.27
N GLU A 22 -2.12 16.75 -7.81
CA GLU A 22 -2.40 17.91 -8.64
C GLU A 22 -2.33 19.25 -7.88
N LYS A 23 -2.48 19.24 -6.57
CA LYS A 23 -2.41 20.44 -5.73
C LYS A 23 -1.01 20.79 -5.25
N ILE A 24 -0.07 19.84 -5.32
CA ILE A 24 1.32 20.05 -4.86
C ILE A 24 2.10 20.68 -6.00
N SER A 25 2.76 21.82 -5.76
CA SER A 25 3.64 22.42 -6.78
C SER A 25 4.84 21.49 -7.07
N PRO A 26 5.38 21.51 -8.31
CA PRO A 26 6.57 20.71 -8.64
C PRO A 26 7.75 20.97 -7.72
N ALA A 27 7.96 22.20 -7.28
CA ALA A 27 9.01 22.56 -6.34
C ALA A 27 8.79 21.90 -4.98
N ASN A 28 7.59 22.05 -4.38
CA ASN A 28 7.28 21.46 -3.08
C ASN A 28 7.28 19.92 -3.11
N PHE A 29 6.97 19.32 -4.27
CA PHE A 29 6.96 17.87 -4.43
C PHE A 29 8.32 17.24 -4.15
N GLN A 30 9.40 17.94 -4.47
CA GLN A 30 10.78 17.48 -4.32
C GLN A 30 11.43 17.92 -2.99
N LEU A 31 10.85 18.89 -2.27
CA LEU A 31 11.44 19.43 -1.06
C LEU A 31 11.31 18.46 0.13
N ILE A 32 12.33 18.45 0.96
CA ILE A 32 12.23 17.85 2.29
C ILE A 32 11.30 18.75 3.11
N PRO A 33 10.23 18.20 3.71
CA PRO A 33 9.26 19.01 4.45
C PRO A 33 9.86 19.59 5.73
N PRO A 34 9.36 20.73 6.25
CA PRO A 34 9.83 21.35 7.48
C PRO A 34 9.85 20.40 8.69
N ILE A 35 8.92 19.44 8.75
CA ILE A 35 8.92 18.39 9.79
C ILE A 35 9.98 17.32 9.61
N GLY A 36 10.80 17.41 8.56
CA GLY A 36 11.81 16.40 8.20
C GLY A 36 11.22 15.10 7.64
N GLY A 37 12.11 14.15 7.32
CA GLY A 37 11.73 12.86 6.75
C GLY A 37 11.61 12.89 5.23
N TRP A 38 10.72 12.09 4.68
CA TRP A 38 10.55 11.96 3.23
C TRP A 38 9.80 13.14 2.63
N SER A 39 10.23 13.56 1.43
CA SER A 39 9.48 14.45 0.56
C SER A 39 8.16 13.81 0.08
N TYR A 40 7.27 14.59 -0.50
CA TYR A 40 6.09 14.05 -1.18
C TYR A 40 6.47 13.02 -2.24
N SER A 41 7.47 13.36 -3.06
CA SER A 41 7.99 12.51 -4.13
C SER A 41 8.39 11.11 -3.63
N GLU A 42 9.15 11.03 -2.55
CA GLU A 42 9.58 9.78 -1.94
C GLU A 42 8.41 8.99 -1.34
N VAL A 43 7.43 9.66 -0.75
CA VAL A 43 6.22 8.99 -0.23
C VAL A 43 5.38 8.41 -1.38
N TYR A 44 5.17 9.16 -2.47
CA TYR A 44 4.43 8.66 -3.64
C TYR A 44 5.12 7.46 -4.27
N GLN A 45 6.43 7.56 -4.50
CA GLN A 45 7.20 6.45 -5.06
C GLN A 45 7.12 5.21 -4.16
N HIS A 46 7.37 5.36 -2.87
CA HIS A 46 7.37 4.24 -1.93
C HIS A 46 6.02 3.52 -1.86
N ILE A 47 4.93 4.29 -1.70
CA ILE A 47 3.63 3.66 -1.46
C ILE A 47 3.11 2.91 -2.68
N PHE A 48 3.30 3.45 -3.90
CA PHE A 48 2.83 2.77 -5.10
C PHE A 48 3.76 1.65 -5.54
N ASP A 49 5.10 1.77 -5.37
CA ASP A 49 6.04 0.65 -5.54
C ASP A 49 5.68 -0.52 -4.59
N ALA A 50 5.52 -0.23 -3.31
CA ALA A 50 5.15 -1.25 -2.33
C ALA A 50 3.76 -1.86 -2.58
N SER A 51 2.80 -1.08 -3.07
CA SER A 51 1.47 -1.57 -3.41
C SER A 51 1.51 -2.51 -4.61
N ILE A 52 2.24 -2.15 -5.68
CA ILE A 52 2.43 -3.02 -6.86
C ILE A 52 3.17 -4.31 -6.46
N LEU A 53 4.24 -4.21 -5.66
CA LEU A 53 4.95 -5.38 -5.15
C LEU A 53 4.06 -6.28 -4.28
N SER A 54 3.04 -5.73 -3.64
CA SER A 54 2.09 -6.50 -2.82
C SER A 54 1.03 -7.24 -3.66
N LEU A 55 0.81 -6.83 -4.92
CA LEU A 55 -0.08 -7.56 -5.83
C LEU A 55 0.54 -8.90 -6.25
N ILE A 56 1.85 -9.00 -6.42
CA ILE A 56 2.54 -10.22 -6.84
C ILE A 56 2.21 -11.42 -5.91
N PRO A 57 2.48 -11.36 -4.58
CA PRO A 57 2.11 -12.48 -3.71
C PRO A 57 0.59 -12.66 -3.53
N MET A 58 -0.22 -11.63 -3.79
CA MET A 58 -1.67 -11.76 -3.87
C MET A 58 -2.06 -12.61 -5.08
N GLU A 59 -1.50 -12.35 -6.26
CA GLU A 59 -1.68 -13.15 -7.48
C GLU A 59 -1.23 -14.60 -7.28
N GLU A 60 -0.11 -14.84 -6.61
CA GLU A 60 0.34 -16.20 -6.26
C GLU A 60 -0.72 -16.96 -5.46
N CYS A 61 -1.39 -16.29 -4.50
CA CYS A 61 -2.52 -16.90 -3.78
C CYS A 61 -3.71 -17.16 -4.70
N ILE A 62 -4.05 -16.26 -5.62
CA ILE A 62 -5.16 -16.40 -6.58
C ILE A 62 -4.92 -17.61 -7.49
N HIS A 63 -3.70 -17.77 -8.00
CA HIS A 63 -3.36 -18.83 -8.95
C HIS A 63 -2.96 -20.16 -8.29
N GLY A 64 -3.04 -20.28 -6.97
CA GLY A 64 -2.73 -21.52 -6.26
C GLY A 64 -1.24 -21.77 -6.03
N ASN A 65 -0.37 -20.81 -6.38
CA ASN A 65 1.09 -20.89 -6.21
C ASN A 65 1.52 -20.46 -4.79
N ALA A 66 0.83 -20.98 -3.78
CA ALA A 66 0.98 -20.57 -2.39
C ALA A 66 0.93 -21.80 -1.47
N VAL A 67 1.17 -21.62 -0.18
CA VAL A 67 1.25 -22.71 0.80
C VAL A 67 0.10 -22.69 1.80
N LYS A 68 -0.31 -23.87 2.28
CA LYS A 68 -1.30 -23.99 3.36
C LYS A 68 -0.64 -23.61 4.69
N LYS A 69 -0.93 -22.42 5.18
CA LYS A 69 -0.44 -21.86 6.44
C LYS A 69 -1.55 -21.07 7.13
N HIS A 70 -1.28 -20.58 8.34
CA HIS A 70 -2.23 -19.76 9.10
C HIS A 70 -1.69 -18.35 9.31
N THR A 71 -2.59 -17.37 9.23
CA THR A 71 -2.31 -16.00 9.64
C THR A 71 -2.26 -15.93 11.16
N VAL A 72 -1.19 -15.36 11.72
CA VAL A 72 -1.05 -15.25 13.18
C VAL A 72 -2.11 -14.30 13.76
N PHE A 73 -2.54 -14.58 15.01
CA PHE A 73 -3.65 -13.87 15.64
C PHE A 73 -3.44 -12.35 15.73
N ALA A 74 -2.24 -11.90 16.10
CA ALA A 74 -1.91 -10.47 16.16
C ALA A 74 -2.12 -9.75 14.82
N VAL A 75 -1.84 -10.43 13.70
CA VAL A 75 -2.06 -9.87 12.35
C VAL A 75 -3.54 -9.84 12.03
N LYS A 76 -4.32 -10.84 12.42
CA LYS A 76 -5.80 -10.80 12.27
C LYS A 76 -6.41 -9.60 12.96
N LEU A 77 -5.90 -9.19 14.12
CA LEU A 77 -6.34 -7.96 14.79
C LEU A 77 -5.99 -6.70 13.98
N ILE A 78 -4.78 -6.62 13.40
CA ILE A 78 -4.39 -5.52 12.51
C ILE A 78 -5.35 -5.41 11.32
N LEU A 79 -5.65 -6.55 10.68
CA LEU A 79 -6.56 -6.62 9.54
C LEU A 79 -7.99 -6.24 9.92
N PHE A 80 -8.46 -6.68 11.09
CA PHE A 80 -9.78 -6.35 11.63
C PHE A 80 -9.93 -4.86 11.89
N PHE A 81 -9.00 -4.25 12.64
CA PHE A 81 -9.04 -2.81 12.93
C PHE A 81 -8.69 -1.92 11.73
N GLY A 82 -8.07 -2.47 10.70
CA GLY A 82 -7.72 -1.74 9.49
C GLY A 82 -6.66 -0.66 9.69
N MET A 83 -5.77 -0.84 10.67
CA MET A 83 -4.69 0.09 10.97
C MET A 83 -3.50 -0.62 11.61
N PHE A 84 -2.30 -0.09 11.40
CA PHE A 84 -1.12 -0.52 12.15
C PHE A 84 -1.17 0.00 13.60
N PRO A 85 -0.61 -0.75 14.56
CA PRO A 85 -0.53 -0.30 15.95
C PRO A 85 0.19 1.06 16.06
N PRO A 86 -0.35 2.01 16.83
CA PRO A 86 0.17 3.39 16.89
C PRO A 86 1.55 3.49 17.53
N ALA A 87 1.93 2.55 18.39
CA ALA A 87 3.18 2.56 19.17
C ALA A 87 4.44 2.16 18.38
N LYS A 88 4.31 1.61 17.18
CA LYS A 88 5.47 1.20 16.37
C LYS A 88 5.68 2.13 15.19
N ARG A 89 6.65 3.04 15.32
CA ARG A 89 7.27 3.65 14.13
C ARG A 89 8.03 2.54 13.42
N PHE A 90 7.41 1.97 12.40
CA PHE A 90 8.07 0.96 11.56
C PHE A 90 9.18 1.66 10.77
N LYS A 91 10.43 1.43 11.16
CA LYS A 91 11.55 1.76 10.28
C LYS A 91 11.37 0.95 8.99
N VAL A 92 11.48 1.61 7.85
CA VAL A 92 11.48 0.93 6.56
C VAL A 92 12.59 -0.12 6.58
N PRO A 93 12.36 -1.37 6.16
CA PRO A 93 13.43 -2.35 6.01
C PRO A 93 14.54 -1.79 5.13
N ALA A 94 15.81 -2.03 5.47
CA ALA A 94 16.94 -1.47 4.74
C ALA A 94 16.85 -1.74 3.23
N ARG A 95 16.42 -2.95 2.81
CA ARG A 95 16.22 -3.30 1.40
C ARG A 95 15.14 -2.43 0.71
N LEU A 96 14.08 -2.04 1.42
CA LEU A 96 13.04 -1.17 0.87
C LEU A 96 13.46 0.31 0.92
N ALA A 97 14.24 0.70 1.93
CA ALA A 97 14.80 2.05 2.00
C ALA A 97 15.70 2.37 0.80
N LEU A 98 16.47 1.38 0.33
CA LEU A 98 17.31 1.50 -0.88
C LEU A 98 16.51 1.66 -2.19
N ARG A 99 15.22 1.32 -2.18
CA ARG A 99 14.32 1.47 -3.34
C ARG A 99 13.65 2.84 -3.40
N VAL A 100 13.62 3.56 -2.27
CA VAL A 100 12.99 4.87 -2.21
C VAL A 100 13.85 5.87 -2.96
N LYS A 101 13.28 6.50 -3.97
CA LYS A 101 13.91 7.52 -4.81
C LYS A 101 12.96 8.68 -5.04
N LYS A 102 13.50 9.82 -5.40
CA LYS A 102 12.69 10.93 -5.87
C LYS A 102 12.21 10.67 -7.30
N ILE A 103 10.95 10.99 -7.55
CA ILE A 103 10.28 10.89 -8.85
C ILE A 103 9.62 12.24 -9.16
N ASP A 104 9.27 12.50 -10.39
CA ASP A 104 8.49 13.68 -10.76
C ASP A 104 6.97 13.41 -10.70
N HIS A 105 6.15 14.43 -11.01
CA HIS A 105 4.70 14.32 -11.00
C HIS A 105 4.18 13.32 -12.03
N GLU A 106 4.81 13.27 -13.20
CA GLU A 106 4.37 12.39 -14.28
C GLU A 106 4.66 10.92 -13.91
N GLU A 107 5.84 10.65 -13.38
CA GLU A 107 6.16 9.33 -12.84
C GLU A 107 5.19 8.94 -11.72
N ALA A 108 4.82 9.88 -10.83
CA ALA A 108 3.85 9.59 -9.76
C ALA A 108 2.46 9.23 -10.33
N ARG A 109 1.98 9.95 -11.37
CA ARG A 109 0.73 9.61 -12.08
C ARG A 109 0.81 8.22 -12.72
N MET A 110 1.92 7.90 -13.37
CA MET A 110 2.14 6.59 -13.98
C MET A 110 2.09 5.46 -12.92
N TRP A 111 2.72 5.64 -11.77
CA TRP A 111 2.69 4.67 -10.68
C TRP A 111 1.27 4.45 -10.15
N ILE A 112 0.50 5.52 -9.91
CA ILE A 112 -0.91 5.44 -9.50
C ILE A 112 -1.73 4.66 -10.52
N SER A 113 -1.59 5.01 -11.80
CA SER A 113 -2.34 4.37 -12.90
C SER A 113 -1.98 2.89 -13.03
N LYS A 114 -0.69 2.56 -13.01
CA LYS A 114 -0.21 1.17 -13.07
C LYS A 114 -0.78 0.32 -11.95
N PHE A 115 -0.72 0.81 -10.70
CA PHE A 115 -1.28 0.12 -9.55
C PHE A 115 -2.79 -0.12 -9.72
N ARG A 116 -3.54 0.91 -10.13
CA ARG A 116 -4.99 0.81 -10.29
C ARG A 116 -5.39 -0.19 -11.38
N LEU A 117 -4.72 -0.15 -12.54
CA LEU A 117 -4.99 -1.08 -13.64
C LEU A 117 -4.74 -2.53 -13.22
N GLN A 118 -3.63 -2.81 -12.55
CA GLN A 118 -3.32 -4.15 -12.08
C GLN A 118 -4.34 -4.60 -11.01
N LEU A 119 -4.64 -3.75 -10.05
CA LEU A 119 -5.63 -4.07 -9.02
C LEU A 119 -7.04 -4.32 -9.61
N ASP A 120 -7.47 -3.52 -10.60
CA ASP A 120 -8.76 -3.69 -11.27
C ASP A 120 -8.81 -5.03 -12.05
N ALA A 121 -7.68 -5.51 -12.58
CA ALA A 121 -7.57 -6.82 -13.23
C ALA A 121 -7.60 -7.99 -12.24
N ASP A 122 -6.90 -7.87 -11.11
CA ASP A 122 -6.74 -8.95 -10.13
C ASP A 122 -7.96 -9.12 -9.22
N TYR A 123 -8.64 -8.01 -8.90
CA TYR A 123 -9.70 -7.99 -7.90
C TYR A 123 -10.83 -9.01 -8.16
N PRO A 124 -11.39 -9.17 -9.39
CA PRO A 124 -12.44 -10.15 -9.67
C PRO A 124 -12.03 -11.59 -9.34
N LEU A 125 -10.74 -11.89 -9.43
CA LEU A 125 -10.18 -13.22 -9.23
C LEU A 125 -10.01 -13.59 -7.75
N ILE A 126 -10.03 -12.62 -6.84
CA ILE A 126 -9.85 -12.86 -5.40
C ILE A 126 -10.96 -13.77 -4.84
N SER A 127 -12.18 -13.70 -5.38
CA SER A 127 -13.30 -14.52 -4.94
C SER A 127 -13.11 -16.01 -5.20
N SER A 128 -12.30 -16.38 -6.22
CA SER A 128 -11.98 -17.76 -6.59
C SER A 128 -10.75 -18.32 -5.87
N ALA A 129 -9.99 -17.48 -5.15
CA ALA A 129 -8.79 -17.90 -4.44
C ALA A 129 -9.11 -18.82 -3.26
N ASP A 130 -8.34 -19.92 -3.11
CA ASP A 130 -8.45 -20.77 -1.93
C ASP A 130 -8.07 -19.98 -0.66
N PRO A 131 -8.99 -19.81 0.31
CA PRO A 131 -8.72 -19.03 1.52
C PRO A 131 -7.68 -19.67 2.45
N HIS A 132 -7.28 -20.91 2.21
CA HIS A 132 -6.25 -21.60 2.98
C HIS A 132 -4.83 -21.42 2.42
N LEU A 133 -4.70 -20.97 1.17
CA LEU A 133 -3.42 -20.69 0.54
C LEU A 133 -2.90 -19.30 0.93
N ARG A 134 -1.63 -19.22 1.29
CA ARG A 134 -0.98 -18.01 1.77
C ARG A 134 0.44 -17.88 1.27
N THR A 135 0.84 -16.65 1.03
CA THR A 135 2.22 -16.25 0.72
C THR A 135 2.82 -15.45 1.87
N LEU A 136 4.14 -15.41 1.95
CA LEU A 136 4.86 -14.80 3.05
C LEU A 136 5.00 -13.28 2.87
N HIS A 137 4.41 -12.50 3.78
CA HIS A 137 4.69 -11.07 3.91
C HIS A 137 5.91 -10.84 4.82
N PRO A 138 6.88 -9.97 4.47
CA PRO A 138 8.16 -9.82 5.19
C PRO A 138 8.04 -9.49 6.69
N ARG A 139 6.90 -8.93 7.13
CA ARG A 139 6.69 -8.49 8.53
C ARG A 139 5.44 -9.05 9.19
N LEU A 140 4.44 -9.45 8.40
CA LEU A 140 3.14 -9.87 8.91
C LEU A 140 2.97 -11.40 8.88
N GLY A 141 3.98 -12.12 8.35
CA GLY A 141 3.87 -13.56 8.17
C GLY A 141 2.96 -13.94 7.00
N TYR A 142 2.29 -15.06 7.09
CA TYR A 142 1.52 -15.61 5.98
C TYR A 142 0.14 -14.96 5.84
N LEU A 143 -0.18 -14.51 4.61
CA LEU A 143 -1.42 -13.84 4.25
C LEU A 143 -2.06 -14.51 3.01
N ASN A 144 -3.39 -14.65 2.99
CA ASN A 144 -4.12 -15.06 1.80
C ASN A 144 -4.47 -13.86 0.89
N ALA A 145 -5.07 -14.09 -0.28
CA ALA A 145 -5.38 -13.04 -1.25
C ALA A 145 -6.21 -11.88 -0.64
N SER A 146 -7.27 -12.18 0.09
CA SER A 146 -8.10 -11.15 0.75
C SER A 146 -7.34 -10.38 1.84
N GLU A 147 -6.47 -11.05 2.58
CA GLU A 147 -5.64 -10.43 3.61
C GLU A 147 -4.58 -9.51 3.00
N TRP A 148 -4.00 -9.87 1.84
CA TRP A 148 -3.11 -9.00 1.06
C TRP A 148 -3.83 -7.74 0.58
N LEU A 149 -5.04 -7.87 0.01
CA LEU A 149 -5.86 -6.72 -0.38
C LEU A 149 -6.08 -5.76 0.81
N ARG A 150 -6.37 -6.30 1.98
CA ARG A 150 -6.57 -5.51 3.19
C ARG A 150 -5.29 -4.83 3.67
N VAL A 151 -4.14 -5.49 3.58
CA VAL A 151 -2.83 -4.90 3.93
C VAL A 151 -2.50 -3.75 3.00
N ILE A 152 -2.75 -3.87 1.70
CA ILE A 152 -2.59 -2.78 0.73
C ILE A 152 -3.43 -1.56 1.14
N GLU A 153 -4.69 -1.76 1.49
CA GLU A 153 -5.57 -0.68 1.96
C GLU A 153 -5.03 0.02 3.22
N ILE A 154 -4.60 -0.77 4.21
CA ILE A 154 -4.04 -0.25 5.47
C ILE A 154 -2.78 0.57 5.20
N HIS A 155 -1.92 0.10 4.31
CA HIS A 155 -0.67 0.76 3.95
C HIS A 155 -0.92 2.08 3.22
N LEU A 156 -1.82 2.09 2.24
CA LEU A 156 -2.27 3.30 1.56
C LEU A 156 -2.83 4.33 2.55
N LYS A 157 -3.71 3.92 3.47
CA LYS A 157 -4.26 4.80 4.53
C LYS A 157 -3.18 5.35 5.45
N HIS A 158 -2.18 4.54 5.79
CA HIS A 158 -1.08 4.94 6.65
C HIS A 158 -0.27 6.08 6.02
N HIS A 159 0.12 5.94 4.76
CA HIS A 159 0.88 6.94 4.05
C HIS A 159 0.05 8.16 3.65
N LEU A 160 -1.25 8.02 3.43
CA LEU A 160 -2.14 9.17 3.25
C LEU A 160 -2.17 10.08 4.51
N LYS A 161 -2.14 9.48 5.71
CA LYS A 161 -1.96 10.25 6.96
C LYS A 161 -0.59 10.91 7.04
N GLN A 162 0.46 10.30 6.49
CA GLN A 162 1.78 10.91 6.40
C GLN A 162 1.76 12.13 5.48
N LEU A 163 1.17 12.03 4.27
CA LEU A 163 1.03 13.16 3.35
C LEU A 163 0.30 14.33 4.02
N LYS A 164 -0.81 14.07 4.72
CA LYS A 164 -1.55 15.11 5.46
C LYS A 164 -0.71 15.81 6.54
N ARG A 165 0.26 15.12 7.15
CA ARG A 165 1.20 15.75 8.10
C ARG A 165 2.24 16.61 7.38
N ILE A 166 2.73 16.15 6.23
CA ILE A 166 3.64 16.90 5.37
C ILE A 166 2.95 18.20 4.91
N GLU A 167 1.72 18.10 4.38
CA GLU A 167 0.91 19.26 3.94
C GLU A 167 0.77 20.34 5.01
N LYS A 168 0.58 19.93 6.26
CA LYS A 168 0.42 20.86 7.39
C LYS A 168 1.73 21.53 7.83
N SER A 169 2.86 21.09 7.32
CA SER A 169 4.17 21.62 7.69
C SER A 169 4.69 22.69 6.72
N PHE A 170 4.06 22.82 5.55
CA PHE A 170 4.29 23.92 4.61
C PHE A 170 3.31 25.06 4.83
#